data_170f36058a19f11a0fda589b91a87fa3
#
_entry.id   170f36058a19f11a0fda589b91a87fa3
#
_cell.length_a   1.000
_cell.length_b   1.000
_cell.length_c   1.000
_cell.angle_alpha   90.00
_cell.angle_beta   90.00
_cell.angle_gamma   90.00
#
_symmetry.space_group_name_H-M   'P 1'
#
loop_
_entity.id
_entity.type
_entity.pdbx_description
1 polymer ?
#
loop_
_entity_poly.entity_id
_entity_poly.type
_entity_poly.pdbx_seq_one_letter_code
_entity_poly.pdbx_strand_id
1 'polypeptide(L)'
;MKRILGLFLVAAMCLSLCACGQSKAAKTVEEAIEAIGEVSIDSNETIANATKLYDILTDSEKSEIPLETRLALLDAQAEFEHLRGEVVYKNAKEAYEKLKEVESLCVTGMDAIYGAWYFGIYEADDGYSFYSMAADVPGISSDELEAAASALGLSYSSVERDWQNALYIVEQVLTTRGDYDTISKNMTEAEKILQSLTEEYDDYTYYPKLKDYFAAVAAYVEFYKAPSGSFQQLKDTINNYENGIRTLSSDVGFLFTK
;
A
#
# COMPACT_ATOMS: atom_id res chain seq x y z
N MET A 1 -22.67 21.98 4.60
CA MET A 1 -23.43 20.89 5.24
C MET A 1 -24.83 21.27 5.75
N LYS A 2 -25.07 22.38 6.46
CA LYS A 2 -26.42 22.73 6.97
C LYS A 2 -27.45 23.22 5.92
N ARG A 3 -27.04 23.53 4.69
CA ARG A 3 -27.96 24.07 3.65
C ARG A 3 -28.56 22.99 2.73
N ILE A 4 -27.95 21.80 2.66
CA ILE A 4 -28.43 20.67 1.82
C ILE A 4 -29.55 19.91 2.56
N LEU A 5 -29.47 19.79 3.89
CA LEU A 5 -30.50 19.12 4.69
C LEU A 5 -31.88 19.80 4.61
N GLY A 6 -31.90 21.13 4.37
CA GLY A 6 -33.15 21.89 4.23
C GLY A 6 -33.90 21.66 2.91
N LEU A 7 -33.18 21.29 1.85
CA LEU A 7 -33.81 21.06 0.53
C LEU A 7 -34.52 19.70 0.46
N PHE A 8 -33.96 18.67 1.12
CA PHE A 8 -34.55 17.32 1.15
C PHE A 8 -35.85 17.27 1.97
N LEU A 9 -35.97 18.03 3.04
CA LEU A 9 -37.16 18.03 3.88
C LEU A 9 -38.35 18.74 3.19
N VAL A 10 -38.09 19.70 2.31
CA VAL A 10 -39.16 20.42 1.55
C VAL A 10 -39.64 19.56 0.37
N ALA A 11 -38.74 18.78 -0.27
CA ALA A 11 -39.13 17.88 -1.36
C ALA A 11 -40.06 16.75 -0.89
N ALA A 12 -39.80 16.19 0.30
CA ALA A 12 -40.61 15.11 0.87
C ALA A 12 -42.07 15.53 1.18
N MET A 13 -42.33 16.82 1.44
CA MET A 13 -43.70 17.32 1.70
C MET A 13 -44.54 17.65 0.43
N CYS A 14 -43.89 17.82 -0.73
CA CYS A 14 -44.57 18.10 -1.98
C CYS A 14 -45.05 16.84 -2.74
N LEU A 15 -44.49 15.66 -2.42
CA LEU A 15 -44.74 14.40 -3.14
C LEU A 15 -46.08 13.72 -2.76
N SER A 16 -46.78 14.17 -1.74
CA SER A 16 -48.03 13.54 -1.28
C SER A 16 -49.30 13.93 -2.08
N LEU A 17 -49.20 14.78 -3.10
CA LEU A 17 -50.38 15.32 -3.78
C LEU A 17 -50.60 14.90 -5.25
N CYS A 18 -49.69 14.10 -5.85
CA CYS A 18 -49.83 13.67 -7.26
C CYS A 18 -49.99 12.16 -7.47
N ALA A 19 -50.42 11.39 -6.48
CA ALA A 19 -50.49 9.92 -6.53
C ALA A 19 -51.75 9.37 -7.21
N CYS A 20 -52.32 10.06 -8.21
CA CYS A 20 -53.46 9.55 -8.93
C CYS A 20 -53.04 9.17 -10.35
N GLY A 21 -52.48 7.99 -10.55
CA GLY A 21 -52.18 7.44 -11.88
C GLY A 21 -50.80 6.73 -12.03
N GLN A 22 -49.95 6.81 -11.03
CA GLN A 22 -48.61 6.19 -11.13
C GLN A 22 -48.68 4.66 -11.03
N SER A 23 -47.91 3.96 -11.86
CA SER A 23 -47.79 2.50 -11.79
C SER A 23 -47.17 2.04 -10.47
N LYS A 24 -47.52 0.84 -10.02
CA LYS A 24 -46.93 0.24 -8.83
C LYS A 24 -45.42 0.09 -8.97
N ALA A 25 -44.95 -0.19 -10.19
CA ALA A 25 -43.51 -0.35 -10.47
C ALA A 25 -42.77 0.98 -10.30
N ALA A 26 -43.27 2.08 -10.84
CA ALA A 26 -42.64 3.40 -10.67
C ALA A 26 -42.62 3.82 -9.20
N LYS A 27 -43.69 3.57 -8.44
CA LYS A 27 -43.71 3.85 -7.00
C LYS A 27 -42.69 3.04 -6.21
N THR A 28 -42.51 1.75 -6.52
CA THR A 28 -41.47 0.91 -5.88
C THR A 28 -40.06 1.46 -6.13
N VAL A 29 -39.80 2.00 -7.32
CA VAL A 29 -38.49 2.61 -7.63
C VAL A 29 -38.31 3.92 -6.85
N GLU A 30 -39.31 4.76 -6.73
CA GLU A 30 -39.22 5.98 -5.90
C GLU A 30 -38.89 5.64 -4.45
N GLU A 31 -39.60 4.66 -3.86
CA GLU A 31 -39.35 4.19 -2.50
C GLU A 31 -37.89 3.64 -2.34
N ALA A 32 -37.40 2.95 -3.38
CA ALA A 32 -36.02 2.44 -3.37
C ALA A 32 -34.98 3.57 -3.47
N ILE A 33 -35.24 4.61 -4.26
CA ILE A 33 -34.37 5.78 -4.36
C ILE A 33 -34.37 6.59 -3.05
N GLU A 34 -35.54 6.80 -2.46
CA GLU A 34 -35.66 7.48 -1.16
C GLU A 34 -34.92 6.71 -0.05
N ALA A 35 -34.92 5.37 -0.12
CA ALA A 35 -34.22 4.52 0.85
C ALA A 35 -32.68 4.60 0.78
N ILE A 36 -32.09 5.18 -0.27
CA ILE A 36 -30.64 5.41 -0.36
C ILE A 36 -30.20 6.36 0.78
N GLY A 37 -30.97 7.43 1.04
CA GLY A 37 -30.66 8.40 2.08
C GLY A 37 -29.35 9.16 1.82
N GLU A 38 -28.55 9.35 2.86
CA GLU A 38 -27.20 9.93 2.76
C GLU A 38 -26.22 8.90 2.19
N VAL A 39 -25.54 9.25 1.10
CA VAL A 39 -24.62 8.34 0.41
C VAL A 39 -23.34 8.17 1.24
N SER A 40 -22.95 6.93 1.43
CA SER A 40 -21.71 6.52 2.08
C SER A 40 -21.06 5.36 1.32
N ILE A 41 -19.87 4.93 1.73
CA ILE A 41 -19.19 3.77 1.13
C ILE A 41 -20.00 2.46 1.30
N ASP A 42 -20.90 2.41 2.28
CA ASP A 42 -21.76 1.24 2.53
C ASP A 42 -23.05 1.26 1.70
N SER A 43 -23.29 2.31 0.90
CA SER A 43 -24.52 2.47 0.12
C SER A 43 -24.58 1.64 -1.17
N ASN A 44 -23.57 0.83 -1.46
CA ASN A 44 -23.46 0.04 -2.71
C ASN A 44 -24.72 -0.79 -3.00
N GLU A 45 -25.15 -1.62 -2.04
CA GLU A 45 -26.29 -2.51 -2.23
C GLU A 45 -27.61 -1.73 -2.46
N THR A 46 -27.81 -0.64 -1.72
CA THR A 46 -29.01 0.18 -1.80
C THR A 46 -29.10 0.88 -3.15
N ILE A 47 -27.98 1.48 -3.61
CA ILE A 47 -27.87 2.14 -4.92
C ILE A 47 -28.03 1.12 -6.05
N ALA A 48 -27.33 -0.03 -5.98
CA ALA A 48 -27.45 -1.08 -6.98
C ALA A 48 -28.89 -1.63 -7.08
N ASN A 49 -29.59 -1.80 -5.96
CA ASN A 49 -30.98 -2.21 -5.94
C ASN A 49 -31.90 -1.17 -6.60
N ALA A 50 -31.77 0.11 -6.24
CA ALA A 50 -32.55 1.20 -6.83
C ALA A 50 -32.29 1.30 -8.34
N THR A 51 -31.02 1.21 -8.77
CA THR A 51 -30.61 1.20 -10.17
C THR A 51 -31.24 0.04 -10.93
N LYS A 52 -31.14 -1.18 -10.41
CA LYS A 52 -31.72 -2.37 -11.03
C LYS A 52 -33.25 -2.25 -11.20
N LEU A 53 -33.94 -1.75 -10.17
CA LEU A 53 -35.39 -1.52 -10.24
C LEU A 53 -35.72 -0.45 -11.26
N TYR A 54 -34.95 0.61 -11.40
CA TYR A 54 -35.12 1.66 -12.40
C TYR A 54 -34.87 1.14 -13.82
N ASP A 55 -33.85 0.33 -14.03
CA ASP A 55 -33.45 -0.14 -15.36
C ASP A 55 -34.49 -1.07 -16.00
N ILE A 56 -35.20 -1.85 -15.21
CA ILE A 56 -36.25 -2.77 -15.70
C ILE A 56 -37.55 -2.09 -16.05
N LEU A 57 -37.74 -0.80 -15.71
CA LEU A 57 -38.93 -0.05 -16.08
C LEU A 57 -38.99 0.23 -17.59
N THR A 58 -40.20 0.22 -18.14
CA THR A 58 -40.48 0.74 -19.48
C THR A 58 -40.29 2.25 -19.54
N ASP A 59 -40.10 2.82 -20.73
CA ASP A 59 -39.97 4.28 -20.91
C ASP A 59 -41.19 5.03 -20.39
N SER A 60 -42.41 4.45 -20.53
CA SER A 60 -43.63 5.00 -19.99
C SER A 60 -43.59 5.11 -18.46
N GLU A 61 -43.19 4.02 -17.77
CA GLU A 61 -43.08 3.98 -16.31
C GLU A 61 -41.96 4.89 -15.81
N LYS A 62 -40.81 4.96 -16.51
CA LYS A 62 -39.75 5.93 -16.21
C LYS A 62 -40.23 7.37 -16.27
N SER A 63 -41.12 7.68 -17.18
CA SER A 63 -41.70 9.04 -17.33
C SER A 63 -42.64 9.42 -16.18
N GLU A 64 -43.20 8.46 -15.46
CA GLU A 64 -44.05 8.66 -14.28
C GLU A 64 -43.23 9.06 -13.03
N ILE A 65 -41.90 8.76 -12.98
CA ILE A 65 -41.03 9.14 -11.88
C ILE A 65 -40.65 10.63 -12.03
N PRO A 66 -40.80 11.46 -10.99
CA PRO A 66 -40.37 12.84 -11.01
C PRO A 66 -38.93 13.02 -11.45
N LEU A 67 -38.66 14.07 -12.22
CA LEU A 67 -37.28 14.33 -12.70
C LEU A 67 -36.30 14.47 -11.56
N GLU A 68 -36.69 15.12 -10.48
CA GLU A 68 -35.90 15.30 -9.28
C GLU A 68 -35.48 13.96 -8.62
N THR A 69 -36.39 12.98 -8.58
CA THR A 69 -36.09 11.63 -8.03
C THR A 69 -35.12 10.88 -8.95
N ARG A 70 -35.30 11.00 -10.29
CA ARG A 70 -34.35 10.40 -11.24
C ARG A 70 -32.95 11.01 -11.14
N LEU A 71 -32.85 12.33 -10.96
CA LEU A 71 -31.60 13.02 -10.75
C LEU A 71 -30.97 12.62 -9.41
N ALA A 72 -31.76 12.44 -8.34
CA ALA A 72 -31.25 11.97 -7.06
C ALA A 72 -30.59 10.60 -7.16
N LEU A 73 -31.08 9.67 -8.00
CA LEU A 73 -30.40 8.40 -8.25
C LEU A 73 -29.05 8.58 -8.95
N LEU A 74 -28.99 9.44 -9.97
CA LEU A 74 -27.75 9.74 -10.69
C LEU A 74 -26.73 10.44 -9.79
N ASP A 75 -27.19 11.39 -8.98
CA ASP A 75 -26.33 12.08 -8.01
C ASP A 75 -25.79 11.11 -6.95
N ALA A 76 -26.62 10.18 -6.46
CA ALA A 76 -26.21 9.15 -5.52
C ALA A 76 -25.17 8.19 -6.12
N GLN A 77 -25.35 7.80 -7.39
CA GLN A 77 -24.36 6.99 -8.11
C GLN A 77 -23.03 7.74 -8.26
N ALA A 78 -23.07 9.00 -8.66
CA ALA A 78 -21.87 9.82 -8.85
C ALA A 78 -21.12 10.06 -7.52
N GLU A 79 -21.87 10.35 -6.45
CA GLU A 79 -21.28 10.54 -5.11
C GLU A 79 -20.65 9.24 -4.59
N PHE A 80 -21.32 8.10 -4.78
CA PHE A 80 -20.77 6.79 -4.39
C PHE A 80 -19.47 6.48 -5.13
N GLU A 81 -19.42 6.67 -6.45
CA GLU A 81 -18.19 6.45 -7.23
C GLU A 81 -17.08 7.41 -6.83
N HIS A 82 -17.41 8.64 -6.45
CA HIS A 82 -16.42 9.58 -5.90
C HIS A 82 -15.83 9.08 -4.58
N LEU A 83 -16.68 8.69 -3.61
CA LEU A 83 -16.27 8.16 -2.31
C LEU A 83 -15.45 6.86 -2.47
N ARG A 84 -15.90 5.98 -3.36
CA ARG A 84 -15.19 4.75 -3.72
C ARG A 84 -13.79 5.06 -4.26
N GLY A 85 -13.67 6.04 -5.16
CA GLY A 85 -12.40 6.50 -5.71
C GLY A 85 -11.45 7.06 -4.64
N GLU A 86 -11.96 7.81 -3.67
CA GLU A 86 -11.16 8.32 -2.54
C GLU A 86 -10.62 7.20 -1.65
N VAL A 87 -11.42 6.17 -1.35
CA VAL A 87 -10.99 5.00 -0.57
C VAL A 87 -9.91 4.22 -1.31
N VAL A 88 -10.11 3.96 -2.61
CA VAL A 88 -9.11 3.29 -3.46
C VAL A 88 -7.80 4.07 -3.49
N TYR A 89 -7.85 5.39 -3.71
CA TYR A 89 -6.68 6.25 -3.72
C TYR A 89 -5.93 6.18 -2.38
N LYS A 90 -6.64 6.29 -1.27
CA LYS A 90 -6.07 6.24 0.07
C LYS A 90 -5.39 4.90 0.35
N ASN A 91 -6.07 3.79 0.07
CA ASN A 91 -5.55 2.45 0.30
C ASN A 91 -4.34 2.17 -0.61
N ALA A 92 -4.43 2.53 -1.89
CA ALA A 92 -3.33 2.38 -2.83
C ALA A 92 -2.09 3.17 -2.40
N LYS A 93 -2.27 4.41 -1.93
CA LYS A 93 -1.19 5.24 -1.40
C LYS A 93 -0.58 4.65 -0.14
N GLU A 94 -1.40 4.14 0.78
CA GLU A 94 -0.91 3.48 2.00
C GLU A 94 -0.06 2.25 1.66
N ALA A 95 -0.49 1.39 0.74
CA ALA A 95 0.29 0.25 0.28
C ALA A 95 1.63 0.70 -0.34
N TYR A 96 1.62 1.75 -1.16
CA TYR A 96 2.84 2.31 -1.74
C TYR A 96 3.82 2.80 -0.66
N GLU A 97 3.35 3.55 0.34
CA GLU A 97 4.20 4.08 1.41
C GLU A 97 4.84 2.96 2.24
N LYS A 98 4.08 1.90 2.54
CA LYS A 98 4.62 0.70 3.22
C LYS A 98 5.71 0.01 2.40
N LEU A 99 5.49 -0.16 1.11
CA LEU A 99 6.48 -0.74 0.20
C LEU A 99 7.73 0.13 0.07
N LYS A 100 7.58 1.47 0.09
CA LYS A 100 8.70 2.41 0.09
C LYS A 100 9.56 2.29 1.36
N GLU A 101 8.94 2.10 2.51
CA GLU A 101 9.66 1.87 3.75
C GLU A 101 10.43 0.54 3.70
N VAL A 102 9.81 -0.53 3.20
CA VAL A 102 10.48 -1.83 2.99
C VAL A 102 11.65 -1.69 2.03
N GLU A 103 11.45 -1.04 0.86
CA GLU A 103 12.52 -0.76 -0.10
C GLU A 103 13.70 -0.06 0.59
N SER A 104 13.43 1.01 1.36
CA SER A 104 14.47 1.77 2.06
C SER A 104 15.25 0.93 3.07
N LEU A 105 14.56 0.11 3.87
CA LEU A 105 15.18 -0.78 4.84
C LEU A 105 16.03 -1.85 4.15
N CYS A 106 15.54 -2.45 3.07
CA CYS A 106 16.30 -3.44 2.31
C CYS A 106 17.55 -2.83 1.67
N VAL A 107 17.45 -1.65 1.05
CA VAL A 107 18.61 -0.95 0.47
C VAL A 107 19.64 -0.65 1.53
N THR A 108 19.25 0.00 2.62
CA THR A 108 20.18 0.35 3.72
C THR A 108 20.80 -0.89 4.35
N GLY A 109 20.00 -1.94 4.59
CA GLY A 109 20.49 -3.19 5.17
C GLY A 109 21.42 -3.95 4.22
N MET A 110 21.13 -3.97 2.92
CA MET A 110 22.03 -4.60 1.93
C MET A 110 23.33 -3.84 1.74
N ASP A 111 23.30 -2.50 1.80
CA ASP A 111 24.52 -1.70 1.79
C ASP A 111 25.41 -2.03 3.00
N ALA A 112 24.79 -2.19 4.18
CA ALA A 112 25.50 -2.59 5.39
C ALA A 112 26.08 -4.01 5.27
N ILE A 113 25.32 -4.98 4.77
CA ILE A 113 25.77 -6.36 4.52
C ILE A 113 26.92 -6.37 3.49
N TYR A 114 26.79 -5.60 2.40
CA TYR A 114 27.83 -5.47 1.40
C TYR A 114 29.11 -4.86 1.99
N GLY A 115 28.99 -3.79 2.80
CA GLY A 115 30.11 -3.16 3.49
C GLY A 115 30.81 -4.13 4.45
N ALA A 116 30.05 -4.89 5.25
CA ALA A 116 30.60 -5.92 6.14
C ALA A 116 31.33 -7.03 5.36
N TRP A 117 30.78 -7.43 4.23
CA TRP A 117 31.42 -8.44 3.37
C TRP A 117 32.72 -7.91 2.75
N TYR A 118 32.68 -6.65 2.24
CA TYR A 118 33.88 -5.98 1.72
C TYR A 118 34.95 -5.86 2.80
N PHE A 119 34.61 -5.32 3.96
CA PHE A 119 35.52 -5.17 5.10
C PHE A 119 36.12 -6.50 5.51
N GLY A 120 35.29 -7.53 5.71
CA GLY A 120 35.76 -8.84 6.17
C GLY A 120 36.72 -9.54 5.20
N ILE A 121 36.57 -9.32 3.88
CA ILE A 121 37.42 -9.96 2.86
C ILE A 121 38.71 -9.16 2.60
N TYR A 122 38.62 -7.81 2.58
CA TYR A 122 39.68 -6.97 2.03
C TYR A 122 40.38 -6.09 3.05
N GLU A 123 39.67 -5.69 4.14
CA GLU A 123 40.15 -4.67 5.06
C GLU A 123 40.37 -5.19 6.49
N ALA A 124 39.86 -6.37 6.84
CA ALA A 124 40.09 -6.97 8.16
C ALA A 124 41.53 -7.45 8.26
N ASP A 125 42.39 -6.61 8.82
CA ASP A 125 43.84 -6.85 9.04
C ASP A 125 44.25 -6.39 10.44
N ASP A 126 45.45 -6.75 10.88
CA ASP A 126 46.00 -6.38 12.18
C ASP A 126 45.96 -4.86 12.41
N GLY A 127 45.30 -4.43 13.47
CA GLY A 127 45.26 -3.04 13.90
C GLY A 127 43.97 -2.27 13.58
N TYR A 128 43.00 -2.88 12.97
CA TYR A 128 41.66 -2.32 12.81
C TYR A 128 40.83 -2.37 14.12
N SER A 129 39.72 -1.67 14.12
CA SER A 129 38.77 -1.62 15.24
C SER A 129 37.34 -1.64 14.72
N PHE A 130 36.34 -1.78 15.58
CA PHE A 130 34.93 -1.58 15.19
C PHE A 130 34.67 -0.20 14.61
N TYR A 131 35.44 0.83 15.01
CA TYR A 131 35.38 2.14 14.42
C TYR A 131 35.79 2.12 12.93
N SER A 132 36.87 1.36 12.60
CA SER A 132 37.29 1.20 11.20
C SER A 132 36.24 0.42 10.39
N MET A 133 35.70 -0.66 10.95
CA MET A 133 34.60 -1.39 10.32
C MET A 133 33.38 -0.50 10.04
N ALA A 134 33.04 0.39 10.97
CA ALA A 134 31.91 1.30 10.78
C ALA A 134 32.10 2.28 9.60
N ALA A 135 33.34 2.55 9.18
CA ALA A 135 33.62 3.37 8.00
C ALA A 135 33.21 2.68 6.69
N ASP A 136 33.29 1.34 6.64
CA ASP A 136 32.96 0.52 5.47
C ASP A 136 31.53 -0.02 5.49
N VAL A 137 30.86 0.05 6.65
CA VAL A 137 29.47 -0.42 6.85
C VAL A 137 28.52 0.77 6.93
N PRO A 138 27.89 1.19 5.82
CA PRO A 138 27.03 2.35 5.81
C PRO A 138 25.85 2.23 6.78
N GLY A 139 25.54 3.34 7.46
CA GLY A 139 24.36 3.44 8.30
C GLY A 139 24.43 2.70 9.63
N ILE A 140 25.59 2.12 10.02
CA ILE A 140 25.81 1.48 11.31
C ILE A 140 26.97 2.17 12.03
N SER A 141 26.77 2.52 13.30
CA SER A 141 27.79 3.13 14.13
C SER A 141 28.73 2.10 14.77
N SER A 142 29.93 2.53 15.17
CA SER A 142 30.85 1.67 15.92
C SER A 142 30.25 1.14 17.21
N ASP A 143 29.48 1.94 17.93
CA ASP A 143 28.82 1.53 19.18
C ASP A 143 27.81 0.40 18.96
N GLU A 144 27.06 0.44 17.86
CA GLU A 144 26.13 -0.63 17.49
C GLU A 144 26.87 -1.91 17.11
N LEU A 145 27.99 -1.80 16.37
CA LEU A 145 28.82 -2.95 16.04
C LEU A 145 29.45 -3.60 17.30
N GLU A 146 29.95 -2.80 18.23
CA GLU A 146 30.48 -3.28 19.49
C GLU A 146 29.41 -3.96 20.35
N ALA A 147 28.21 -3.35 20.45
CA ALA A 147 27.10 -3.92 21.19
C ALA A 147 26.65 -5.27 20.59
N ALA A 148 26.53 -5.34 19.26
CA ALA A 148 26.14 -6.55 18.55
C ALA A 148 27.22 -7.65 18.69
N ALA A 149 28.47 -7.30 18.52
CA ALA A 149 29.60 -8.23 18.73
C ALA A 149 29.60 -8.79 20.15
N SER A 150 29.41 -7.93 21.15
CA SER A 150 29.31 -8.35 22.55
C SER A 150 28.15 -9.32 22.79
N ALA A 151 26.97 -9.04 22.20
CA ALA A 151 25.80 -9.91 22.30
C ALA A 151 26.03 -11.30 21.68
N LEU A 152 26.86 -11.38 20.63
CA LEU A 152 27.29 -12.64 19.99
C LEU A 152 28.48 -13.33 20.69
N GLY A 153 29.06 -12.71 21.70
CA GLY A 153 30.30 -13.20 22.32
C GLY A 153 31.54 -13.10 21.41
N LEU A 154 31.48 -12.21 20.42
CA LEU A 154 32.56 -11.93 19.48
C LEU A 154 33.37 -10.71 19.93
N SER A 155 34.64 -10.68 19.49
CA SER A 155 35.51 -9.52 19.64
C SER A 155 36.01 -9.11 18.25
N TYR A 156 36.63 -7.95 18.16
CA TYR A 156 37.25 -7.53 16.92
C TYR A 156 38.25 -8.55 16.37
N SER A 157 39.10 -9.14 17.24
CA SER A 157 40.00 -10.23 16.83
C SER A 157 39.30 -11.50 16.33
N SER A 158 38.00 -11.64 16.55
CA SER A 158 37.23 -12.74 15.96
C SER A 158 36.92 -12.47 14.50
N VAL A 159 36.75 -11.19 14.09
CA VAL A 159 36.57 -10.76 12.69
C VAL A 159 37.85 -10.98 11.89
N GLU A 160 39.01 -10.65 12.45
CA GLU A 160 40.30 -10.88 11.82
C GLU A 160 40.54 -12.37 11.51
N ARG A 161 40.07 -13.27 12.36
CA ARG A 161 40.24 -14.73 12.20
C ARG A 161 39.21 -15.36 11.26
N ASP A 162 38.01 -14.78 11.20
CA ASP A 162 36.93 -15.28 10.37
C ASP A 162 36.09 -14.08 9.90
N TRP A 163 36.24 -13.71 8.64
CA TRP A 163 35.56 -12.58 8.01
C TRP A 163 34.01 -12.69 8.07
N GLN A 164 33.47 -13.91 8.17
CA GLN A 164 32.02 -14.10 8.28
C GLN A 164 31.48 -13.51 9.58
N ASN A 165 32.29 -13.33 10.60
CA ASN A 165 31.89 -12.69 11.85
C ASN A 165 31.47 -11.22 11.63
N ALA A 166 32.02 -10.53 10.62
CA ALA A 166 31.56 -9.19 10.24
C ALA A 166 30.10 -9.18 9.81
N LEU A 167 29.70 -10.19 9.02
CA LEU A 167 28.30 -10.35 8.60
C LEU A 167 27.38 -10.63 9.79
N TYR A 168 27.76 -11.56 10.68
CA TYR A 168 26.94 -11.89 11.85
C TYR A 168 26.75 -10.69 12.78
N ILE A 169 27.76 -9.84 12.93
CA ILE A 169 27.66 -8.61 13.72
C ILE A 169 26.66 -7.64 13.06
N VAL A 170 26.75 -7.42 11.76
CA VAL A 170 25.80 -6.53 11.03
C VAL A 170 24.39 -7.09 11.06
N GLU A 171 24.20 -8.39 10.83
CA GLU A 171 22.88 -9.04 10.94
C GLU A 171 22.29 -8.89 12.35
N GLN A 172 23.11 -8.99 13.39
CA GLN A 172 22.69 -8.75 14.77
C GLN A 172 22.25 -7.31 15.01
N VAL A 173 22.93 -6.31 14.42
CA VAL A 173 22.50 -4.91 14.49
C VAL A 173 21.14 -4.73 13.84
N LEU A 174 20.96 -5.21 12.61
CA LEU A 174 19.70 -5.10 11.86
C LEU A 174 18.54 -5.80 12.59
N THR A 175 18.82 -6.95 13.19
CA THR A 175 17.86 -7.67 14.05
C THR A 175 17.49 -6.86 15.29
N THR A 176 18.46 -6.29 15.98
CA THR A 176 18.25 -5.51 17.22
C THR A 176 17.49 -4.22 16.94
N ARG A 177 17.67 -3.60 15.77
CA ARG A 177 16.87 -2.44 15.31
C ARG A 177 15.43 -2.80 15.00
N GLY A 178 15.12 -4.07 14.76
CA GLY A 178 13.79 -4.53 14.36
C GLY A 178 13.49 -4.32 12.87
N ASP A 179 14.51 -4.18 12.04
CA ASP A 179 14.36 -3.95 10.60
C ASP A 179 13.61 -5.11 9.94
N TYR A 180 13.94 -6.36 10.25
CA TYR A 180 13.27 -7.55 9.74
C TYR A 180 11.81 -7.65 10.15
N ASP A 181 11.48 -7.26 11.38
CA ASP A 181 10.10 -7.25 11.88
C ASP A 181 9.28 -6.17 11.16
N THR A 182 9.86 -4.98 10.97
CA THR A 182 9.24 -3.88 10.25
C THR A 182 8.98 -4.25 8.78
N ILE A 183 9.96 -4.85 8.11
CA ILE A 183 9.82 -5.36 6.74
C ILE A 183 8.69 -6.39 6.67
N SER A 184 8.69 -7.39 7.54
CA SER A 184 7.68 -8.45 7.55
C SER A 184 6.26 -7.90 7.78
N LYS A 185 6.12 -6.97 8.72
CA LYS A 185 4.86 -6.31 9.02
C LYS A 185 4.35 -5.52 7.82
N ASN A 186 5.19 -4.64 7.26
CA ASN A 186 4.78 -3.77 6.15
C ASN A 186 4.46 -4.56 4.87
N MET A 187 5.21 -5.63 4.58
CA MET A 187 4.90 -6.54 3.46
C MET A 187 3.53 -7.20 3.65
N THR A 188 3.24 -7.71 4.85
CA THR A 188 1.95 -8.33 5.16
C THR A 188 0.79 -7.34 5.06
N GLU A 189 0.97 -6.12 5.55
CA GLU A 189 -0.06 -5.08 5.48
C GLU A 189 -0.28 -4.59 4.04
N ALA A 190 0.79 -4.37 3.27
CA ALA A 190 0.68 -4.02 1.85
C ALA A 190 -0.03 -5.11 1.03
N GLU A 191 0.28 -6.40 1.29
CA GLU A 191 -0.39 -7.52 0.63
C GLU A 191 -1.90 -7.55 0.91
N LYS A 192 -2.32 -7.34 2.17
CA LYS A 192 -3.74 -7.27 2.54
C LYS A 192 -4.47 -6.13 1.83
N ILE A 193 -3.83 -4.96 1.77
CA ILE A 193 -4.40 -3.82 1.04
C ILE A 193 -4.55 -4.15 -0.45
N LEU A 194 -3.52 -4.75 -1.07
CA LEU A 194 -3.58 -5.16 -2.47
C LEU A 194 -4.69 -6.19 -2.73
N GLN A 195 -4.90 -7.14 -1.83
CA GLN A 195 -5.99 -8.12 -1.92
C GLN A 195 -7.35 -7.42 -1.88
N SER A 196 -7.57 -6.48 -0.97
CA SER A 196 -8.84 -5.73 -0.91
C SER A 196 -9.08 -4.89 -2.16
N LEU A 197 -8.03 -4.29 -2.73
CA LEU A 197 -8.13 -3.54 -3.99
C LEU A 197 -8.51 -4.43 -5.19
N THR A 198 -8.10 -5.71 -5.18
CA THR A 198 -8.45 -6.66 -6.25
C THR A 198 -9.90 -7.13 -6.15
N GLU A 199 -10.36 -7.43 -4.94
CA GLU A 199 -11.69 -8.01 -4.71
C GLU A 199 -12.81 -6.99 -4.95
N GLU A 200 -12.57 -5.72 -4.61
CA GLU A 200 -13.59 -4.68 -4.64
C GLU A 200 -13.41 -3.65 -5.76
N TYR A 201 -12.16 -3.49 -6.28
CA TYR A 201 -11.78 -2.34 -7.09
C TYR A 201 -10.77 -2.67 -8.22
N ASP A 202 -10.86 -3.82 -8.85
CA ASP A 202 -9.92 -4.32 -9.85
C ASP A 202 -9.84 -3.50 -11.14
N ASP A 203 -10.81 -2.63 -11.38
CA ASP A 203 -10.89 -1.73 -12.54
C ASP A 203 -10.04 -0.45 -12.41
N TYR A 204 -9.40 -0.21 -11.24
CA TYR A 204 -8.60 0.98 -11.03
C TYR A 204 -7.13 0.83 -11.48
N THR A 205 -6.60 1.92 -12.05
CA THR A 205 -5.26 2.00 -12.65
C THR A 205 -4.11 1.75 -11.66
N TYR A 206 -4.36 1.90 -10.35
CA TYR A 206 -3.34 1.73 -9.31
C TYR A 206 -2.91 0.28 -9.13
N TYR A 207 -3.86 -0.65 -9.20
CA TYR A 207 -3.63 -2.04 -8.83
C TYR A 207 -2.53 -2.73 -9.65
N PRO A 208 -2.52 -2.70 -11.00
CA PRO A 208 -1.49 -3.39 -11.78
C PRO A 208 -0.07 -2.91 -11.44
N LYS A 209 0.12 -1.59 -11.34
CA LYS A 209 1.43 -1.00 -11.04
C LYS A 209 1.91 -1.30 -9.62
N LEU A 210 1.00 -1.21 -8.63
CA LEU A 210 1.31 -1.59 -7.25
C LEU A 210 1.64 -3.06 -7.11
N LYS A 211 0.95 -3.94 -7.84
CA LYS A 211 1.24 -5.37 -7.87
C LYS A 211 2.64 -5.66 -8.39
N ASP A 212 3.03 -5.02 -9.49
CA ASP A 212 4.36 -5.19 -10.06
C ASP A 212 5.45 -4.66 -9.10
N TYR A 213 5.20 -3.53 -8.47
CA TYR A 213 6.11 -2.97 -7.46
C TYR A 213 6.22 -3.87 -6.23
N PHE A 214 5.09 -4.37 -5.70
CA PHE A 214 5.06 -5.35 -4.61
C PHE A 214 5.89 -6.59 -4.94
N ALA A 215 5.70 -7.15 -6.13
CA ALA A 215 6.43 -8.35 -6.55
C ALA A 215 7.96 -8.11 -6.61
N ALA A 216 8.37 -6.95 -7.09
CA ALA A 216 9.79 -6.58 -7.14
C ALA A 216 10.39 -6.39 -5.73
N VAL A 217 9.66 -5.70 -4.84
CA VAL A 217 10.07 -5.53 -3.44
C VAL A 217 10.13 -6.88 -2.71
N ALA A 218 9.14 -7.74 -2.90
CA ALA A 218 9.11 -9.08 -2.31
C ALA A 218 10.32 -9.92 -2.73
N ALA A 219 10.68 -9.90 -4.01
CA ALA A 219 11.86 -10.60 -4.51
C ALA A 219 13.16 -10.06 -3.88
N TYR A 220 13.25 -8.75 -3.68
CA TYR A 220 14.41 -8.15 -3.01
C TYR A 220 14.47 -8.50 -1.51
N VAL A 221 13.31 -8.53 -0.83
CA VAL A 221 13.22 -8.98 0.58
C VAL A 221 13.70 -10.42 0.74
N GLU A 222 13.33 -11.33 -0.16
CA GLU A 222 13.82 -12.71 -0.11
C GLU A 222 15.33 -12.81 -0.31
N PHE A 223 15.88 -12.01 -1.23
CA PHE A 223 17.33 -11.93 -1.42
C PHE A 223 18.02 -11.30 -0.20
N TYR A 224 17.45 -10.26 0.40
CA TYR A 224 17.96 -9.60 1.60
C TYR A 224 18.04 -10.54 2.80
N LYS A 225 17.07 -11.43 2.98
CA LYS A 225 17.04 -12.42 4.06
C LYS A 225 18.11 -13.51 3.92
N ALA A 226 18.54 -13.81 2.69
CA ALA A 226 19.50 -14.87 2.42
C ALA A 226 20.43 -14.51 1.25
N PRO A 227 21.25 -13.45 1.40
CA PRO A 227 22.19 -13.05 0.36
C PRO A 227 23.22 -14.15 0.11
N SER A 228 23.49 -14.45 -1.16
CA SER A 228 24.35 -15.56 -1.54
C SER A 228 25.13 -15.27 -2.84
N GLY A 229 26.19 -16.05 -3.05
CA GLY A 229 27.04 -15.95 -4.25
C GLY A 229 28.46 -15.51 -3.91
N SER A 230 29.26 -15.17 -4.90
CA SER A 230 30.53 -14.49 -4.73
C SER A 230 30.31 -12.99 -4.44
N PHE A 231 31.30 -12.30 -3.91
CA PHE A 231 31.24 -10.86 -3.64
C PHE A 231 30.84 -10.05 -4.90
N GLN A 232 31.38 -10.39 -6.06
CA GLN A 232 31.00 -9.72 -7.31
C GLN A 232 29.55 -10.02 -7.72
N GLN A 233 29.10 -11.25 -7.55
CA GLN A 233 27.72 -11.64 -7.82
C GLN A 233 26.74 -10.92 -6.86
N LEU A 234 27.11 -10.79 -5.58
CA LEU A 234 26.34 -10.03 -4.61
C LEU A 234 26.10 -8.58 -5.10
N LYS A 235 27.18 -7.90 -5.47
CA LYS A 235 27.14 -6.52 -5.99
C LYS A 235 26.25 -6.38 -7.22
N ASP A 236 26.42 -7.27 -8.18
CA ASP A 236 25.66 -7.22 -9.44
C ASP A 236 24.16 -7.49 -9.17
N THR A 237 23.86 -8.39 -8.24
CA THR A 237 22.48 -8.73 -7.86
C THR A 237 21.80 -7.58 -7.12
N ILE A 238 22.49 -6.92 -6.16
CA ILE A 238 21.99 -5.72 -5.47
C ILE A 238 21.64 -4.65 -6.50
N ASN A 239 22.59 -4.30 -7.38
CA ASN A 239 22.37 -3.28 -8.40
C ASN A 239 21.18 -3.59 -9.31
N ASN A 240 20.97 -4.86 -9.68
CA ASN A 240 19.85 -5.28 -10.52
C ASN A 240 18.50 -5.08 -9.80
N TYR A 241 18.39 -5.50 -8.53
CA TYR A 241 17.17 -5.30 -7.75
C TYR A 241 16.87 -3.81 -7.55
N GLU A 242 17.83 -3.03 -7.12
CA GLU A 242 17.65 -1.60 -6.84
C GLU A 242 17.25 -0.81 -8.08
N ASN A 243 17.87 -1.08 -9.23
CA ASN A 243 17.51 -0.41 -10.48
C ASN A 243 16.09 -0.79 -10.95
N GLY A 244 15.72 -2.06 -10.83
CA GLY A 244 14.37 -2.53 -11.17
C GLY A 244 13.31 -1.90 -10.26
N ILE A 245 13.53 -1.94 -8.96
CA ILE A 245 12.63 -1.38 -7.95
C ILE A 245 12.49 0.14 -8.10
N ARG A 246 13.60 0.86 -8.30
CA ARG A 246 13.59 2.31 -8.47
C ARG A 246 12.71 2.76 -9.64
N THR A 247 12.75 2.03 -10.75
CA THR A 247 11.90 2.31 -11.92
C THR A 247 10.42 2.15 -11.56
N LEU A 248 10.05 1.00 -10.99
CA LEU A 248 8.66 0.71 -10.60
C LEU A 248 8.17 1.67 -9.51
N SER A 249 9.00 1.96 -8.52
CA SER A 249 8.70 2.92 -7.44
C SER A 249 8.40 4.31 -7.98
N SER A 250 9.18 4.78 -8.96
CA SER A 250 8.96 6.06 -9.62
C SER A 250 7.63 6.08 -10.39
N ASP A 251 7.33 5.01 -11.13
CA ASP A 251 6.10 4.90 -11.91
C ASP A 251 4.83 4.87 -11.03
N VAL A 252 4.92 4.20 -9.87
CA VAL A 252 3.83 4.18 -8.89
C VAL A 252 3.75 5.52 -8.17
N GLY A 253 4.87 6.08 -7.73
CA GLY A 253 4.94 7.35 -7.02
C GLY A 253 4.31 8.49 -7.80
N PHE A 254 4.47 8.50 -9.14
CA PHE A 254 3.85 9.50 -10.01
C PHE A 254 2.32 9.53 -9.91
N LEU A 255 1.68 8.40 -9.59
CA LEU A 255 0.23 8.32 -9.42
C LEU A 255 -0.27 9.09 -8.18
N PHE A 256 0.60 9.37 -7.21
CA PHE A 256 0.27 10.01 -5.93
C PHE A 256 0.80 11.45 -5.79
N THR A 257 1.32 12.03 -6.87
CA THR A 257 1.89 13.40 -6.87
C THR A 257 0.90 14.48 -7.31
N LYS A 258 -0.40 14.19 -7.33
CA LYS A 258 -1.45 15.16 -7.72
C LYS A 258 -1.94 15.96 -6.53
#